data_f7a19e1ab6f1eeccf1e1c8f362c2859a
#
_entry.id   f7a19e1ab6f1eeccf1e1c8f362c2859a
#
_cell.length_a   1.000
_cell.length_b   1.000
_cell.length_c   1.000
_cell.angle_alpha   90.00
_cell.angle_beta   90.00
_cell.angle_gamma   90.00
#
_symmetry.space_group_name_H-M   'P 1'
#
loop_
_entity.id
_entity.type
_entity.pdbx_description
1 polymer ?
#
loop_
_entity_poly.entity_id
_entity_poly.type
_entity_poly.pdbx_seq_one_letter_code
_entity_poly.pdbx_strand_id
1 'polypeptide(L)'
;MTRPRSTGPTGDIDWPATDRWLFGEAWVGARISEHARQLCDLIGPRWSGGEAEWRAIEYVRDQFVACGLDGVEIEEFDMRSWSWSKASISIVNGPALDTLPFIGCPSFQIQADVVDVGHGTAREVTAAGDRIVGAV
;
A
#
# COMPACT_ATOMS: atom_id res chain seq x y z
N MET A 1 18.94 25.21 -7.56
CA MET A 1 20.04 25.29 -6.55
C MET A 1 21.10 24.28 -6.97
N THR A 2 22.40 24.60 -6.98
CA THR A 2 23.43 23.69 -7.49
C THR A 2 23.86 22.69 -6.44
N ARG A 3 23.90 21.38 -6.78
CA ARG A 3 24.37 20.33 -5.90
C ARG A 3 25.79 20.64 -5.39
N PRO A 4 26.07 20.53 -4.07
CA PRO A 4 27.43 20.68 -3.55
C PRO A 4 28.37 19.63 -4.17
N ARG A 5 29.57 20.04 -4.54
CA ARG A 5 30.59 19.14 -5.09
C ARG A 5 31.36 18.47 -3.95
N SER A 6 31.53 17.17 -4.04
CA SER A 6 32.49 16.43 -3.20
C SER A 6 33.92 16.77 -3.67
N THR A 7 34.81 17.09 -2.75
CA THR A 7 36.21 17.49 -3.01
C THR A 7 37.18 16.29 -2.94
N GLY A 8 36.87 15.16 -3.58
CA GLY A 8 37.79 14.02 -3.72
C GLY A 8 37.30 12.73 -3.03
N PRO A 9 38.01 11.60 -3.17
CA PRO A 9 37.57 10.27 -2.75
C PRO A 9 37.44 10.07 -1.23
N THR A 10 37.89 11.02 -0.41
CA THR A 10 37.71 11.08 1.05
C THR A 10 37.49 12.51 1.54
N GLY A 11 37.03 13.41 0.66
CA GLY A 11 36.82 14.81 1.00
C GLY A 11 35.74 14.97 2.07
N ASP A 12 36.01 15.83 3.05
CA ASP A 12 35.03 16.20 4.07
C ASP A 12 33.76 16.72 3.40
N ILE A 13 32.65 16.08 3.74
CA ILE A 13 31.32 16.49 3.27
C ILE A 13 30.95 17.76 4.05
N ASP A 14 30.67 18.86 3.33
CA ASP A 14 30.03 20.02 3.94
C ASP A 14 28.57 19.68 4.27
N TRP A 15 28.38 19.08 5.43
CA TRP A 15 27.05 18.67 5.90
C TRP A 15 26.06 19.85 5.97
N PRO A 16 26.39 21.02 6.51
CA PRO A 16 25.48 22.16 6.51
C PRO A 16 25.05 22.64 5.11
N ALA A 17 25.92 22.55 4.12
CA ALA A 17 25.56 22.89 2.74
C ALA A 17 24.74 21.78 2.08
N THR A 18 25.07 20.54 2.37
CA THR A 18 24.33 19.35 1.90
C THR A 18 22.92 19.34 2.46
N ASP A 19 22.75 19.56 3.76
CA ASP A 19 21.44 19.62 4.41
C ASP A 19 20.56 20.73 3.84
N ARG A 20 21.11 21.95 3.69
CA ARG A 20 20.37 23.05 3.04
C ARG A 20 19.92 22.73 1.64
N TRP A 21 20.75 22.04 0.86
CA TRP A 21 20.41 21.62 -0.48
C TRP A 21 19.29 20.55 -0.45
N LEU A 22 19.43 19.52 0.40
CA LEU A 22 18.42 18.45 0.54
C LEU A 22 17.07 19.01 1.00
N PHE A 23 17.05 19.88 2.01
CA PHE A 23 15.82 20.53 2.44
C PHE A 23 15.21 21.43 1.35
N GLY A 24 16.04 22.14 0.60
CA GLY A 24 15.58 22.94 -0.53
C GLY A 24 14.93 22.09 -1.61
N GLU A 25 15.57 21.01 -2.02
CA GLU A 25 15.01 20.08 -3.03
C GLU A 25 13.73 19.39 -2.53
N ALA A 26 13.70 18.97 -1.27
CA ALA A 26 12.52 18.31 -0.69
C ALA A 26 11.32 19.27 -0.54
N TRP A 27 11.58 20.54 -0.23
CA TRP A 27 10.52 21.51 0.04
C TRP A 27 10.00 22.21 -1.24
N VAL A 28 10.89 22.53 -2.15
CA VAL A 28 10.54 23.31 -3.36
C VAL A 28 10.31 22.41 -4.57
N GLY A 29 10.89 21.20 -4.55
CA GLY A 29 10.79 20.25 -5.65
C GLY A 29 9.41 19.61 -5.76
N ALA A 30 8.84 19.60 -6.97
CA ALA A 30 7.59 18.89 -7.26
C ALA A 30 7.74 17.36 -7.31
N ARG A 31 8.97 16.83 -7.17
CA ARG A 31 9.27 15.39 -7.39
C ARG A 31 8.53 14.46 -6.42
N ILE A 32 8.40 14.85 -5.15
CA ILE A 32 7.66 14.06 -4.15
C ILE A 32 6.20 13.89 -4.57
N SER A 33 5.55 14.99 -4.96
CA SER A 33 4.16 14.97 -5.42
C SER A 33 4.01 14.20 -6.73
N GLU A 34 4.99 14.26 -7.62
CA GLU A 34 5.00 13.51 -8.87
C GLU A 34 5.13 12.00 -8.61
N HIS A 35 6.04 11.58 -7.71
CA HIS A 35 6.16 10.17 -7.32
C HIS A 35 4.90 9.67 -6.61
N ALA A 36 4.31 10.47 -5.74
CA ALA A 36 3.05 10.14 -5.08
C ALA A 36 1.92 9.96 -6.11
N ARG A 37 1.78 10.88 -7.06
CA ARG A 37 0.81 10.78 -8.14
C ARG A 37 1.05 9.52 -9.00
N GLN A 38 2.29 9.25 -9.38
CA GLN A 38 2.61 8.07 -10.19
C GLN A 38 2.25 6.77 -9.46
N LEU A 39 2.61 6.65 -8.19
CA LEU A 39 2.39 5.44 -7.41
C LEU A 39 0.95 5.29 -6.93
N CYS A 40 0.28 6.37 -6.51
CA CYS A 40 -1.03 6.29 -5.90
C CYS A 40 -2.17 6.45 -6.90
N ASP A 41 -2.04 7.38 -7.87
CA ASP A 41 -3.13 7.69 -8.79
C ASP A 41 -3.04 6.88 -10.08
N LEU A 42 -1.83 6.74 -10.67
CA LEU A 42 -1.66 6.11 -11.98
C LEU A 42 -1.42 4.59 -11.89
N ILE A 43 -0.65 4.11 -10.93
CA ILE A 43 -0.47 2.68 -10.68
C ILE A 43 -1.58 2.15 -9.79
N GLY A 44 -1.91 2.89 -8.71
CA GLY A 44 -3.00 2.57 -7.81
C GLY A 44 -2.68 1.48 -6.78
N PRO A 45 -3.68 0.74 -6.31
CA PRO A 45 -3.52 -0.31 -5.30
C PRO A 45 -2.52 -1.39 -5.75
N ARG A 46 -1.55 -1.69 -4.90
CA ARG A 46 -0.43 -2.60 -5.20
C ARG A 46 -0.41 -3.76 -4.20
N TRP A 47 -1.24 -4.75 -4.49
CA TRP A 47 -1.26 -5.99 -3.71
C TRP A 47 -0.08 -6.87 -4.11
N SER A 48 0.57 -7.47 -3.12
CA SER A 48 1.75 -8.30 -3.32
C SER A 48 1.51 -9.46 -4.28
N GLY A 49 2.41 -9.62 -5.26
CA GLY A 49 2.32 -10.59 -6.34
C GLY A 49 1.42 -10.14 -7.50
N GLY A 50 0.89 -8.92 -7.49
CA GLY A 50 0.03 -8.38 -8.54
C GLY A 50 0.78 -7.57 -9.61
N GLU A 51 0.17 -7.40 -10.77
CA GLU A 51 0.72 -6.60 -11.88
C GLU A 51 1.03 -5.15 -11.46
N ALA A 52 0.18 -4.54 -10.63
CA ALA A 52 0.39 -3.18 -10.16
C ALA A 52 1.62 -3.06 -9.24
N GLU A 53 1.95 -4.10 -8.47
CA GLU A 53 3.20 -4.14 -7.71
C GLU A 53 4.41 -4.17 -8.64
N TRP A 54 4.42 -5.02 -9.66
CA TRP A 54 5.48 -5.08 -10.66
C TRP A 54 5.70 -3.74 -11.34
N ARG A 55 4.66 -3.08 -11.78
CA ARG A 55 4.74 -1.74 -12.38
C ARG A 55 5.33 -0.71 -11.42
N ALA A 56 5.03 -0.82 -10.14
CA ALA A 56 5.61 0.08 -9.13
C ALA A 56 7.09 -0.22 -8.88
N ILE A 57 7.48 -1.49 -8.83
CA ILE A 57 8.88 -1.92 -8.68
C ILE A 57 9.72 -1.40 -9.86
N GLU A 58 9.27 -1.62 -11.09
CA GLU A 58 9.93 -1.12 -12.30
C GLU A 58 10.06 0.41 -12.28
N TYR A 59 8.99 1.11 -11.92
CA TYR A 59 9.04 2.55 -11.78
C TYR A 59 10.09 3.01 -10.76
N VAL A 60 10.13 2.40 -9.58
CA VAL A 60 11.12 2.75 -8.53
C VAL A 60 12.54 2.45 -8.99
N ARG A 61 12.78 1.28 -9.62
CA ARG A 61 14.07 0.93 -10.23
C ARG A 61 14.51 2.01 -11.22
N ASP A 62 13.64 2.42 -12.12
CA ASP A 62 13.96 3.41 -13.15
C ASP A 62 14.26 4.78 -12.55
N GLN A 63 13.57 5.15 -11.46
CA GLN A 63 13.88 6.39 -10.73
C GLN A 63 15.25 6.32 -10.04
N PHE A 64 15.63 5.18 -9.48
CA PHE A 64 16.96 4.99 -8.88
C PHE A 64 18.07 5.10 -9.92
N VAL A 65 17.89 4.47 -11.08
CA VAL A 65 18.81 4.60 -12.22
C VAL A 65 18.88 6.06 -12.69
N ALA A 66 17.75 6.74 -12.83
CA ALA A 66 17.69 8.15 -13.22
C ALA A 66 18.37 9.10 -12.21
N CYS A 67 18.40 8.71 -10.93
CA CYS A 67 19.15 9.42 -9.89
C CYS A 67 20.66 9.17 -9.94
N GLY A 68 21.13 8.26 -10.81
CA GLY A 68 22.55 7.92 -10.96
C GLY A 68 23.07 6.96 -9.89
N LEU A 69 22.21 6.12 -9.33
CA LEU A 69 22.64 5.04 -8.45
C LEU A 69 23.19 3.89 -9.28
N ASP A 70 24.30 3.32 -8.83
CA ASP A 70 24.92 2.13 -9.41
C ASP A 70 24.37 0.86 -8.75
N GLY A 71 24.39 -0.26 -9.48
CA GLY A 71 24.04 -1.58 -8.94
C GLY A 71 22.54 -1.71 -8.57
N VAL A 72 21.68 -0.99 -9.27
CA VAL A 72 20.24 -1.08 -9.04
C VAL A 72 19.72 -2.39 -9.63
N GLU A 73 19.28 -3.30 -8.78
CA GLU A 73 18.78 -4.62 -9.14
C GLU A 73 17.39 -4.85 -8.52
N ILE A 74 16.58 -5.70 -9.14
CA ILE A 74 15.34 -6.20 -8.58
C ILE A 74 15.64 -7.58 -8.00
N GLU A 75 15.43 -7.75 -6.70
CA GLU A 75 15.53 -9.03 -6.02
C GLU A 75 14.15 -9.66 -5.90
N GLU A 76 14.00 -10.87 -6.45
CA GLU A 76 12.75 -11.62 -6.41
C GLU A 76 12.80 -12.69 -5.33
N PHE A 77 11.70 -12.89 -4.64
CA PHE A 77 11.55 -13.96 -3.65
C PHE A 77 10.13 -14.50 -3.63
N ASP A 78 10.01 -15.78 -3.31
CA ASP A 78 8.71 -16.44 -3.18
C ASP A 78 7.98 -15.97 -1.92
N MET A 79 6.71 -15.58 -2.07
CA MET A 79 5.85 -15.23 -0.96
C MET A 79 4.42 -15.73 -1.16
N ARG A 80 3.71 -15.95 -0.05
CA ARG A 80 2.27 -16.18 -0.13
C ARG A 80 1.58 -14.87 -0.48
N SER A 81 0.87 -14.88 -1.59
CA SER A 81 -0.03 -13.78 -1.95
C SER A 81 -1.49 -14.20 -1.78
N TRP A 82 -2.36 -13.21 -1.72
CA TRP A 82 -3.80 -13.39 -1.69
C TRP A 82 -4.44 -12.46 -2.70
N SER A 83 -5.37 -12.99 -3.47
CA SER A 83 -6.12 -12.21 -4.44
C SER A 83 -7.58 -12.62 -4.43
N TRP A 84 -8.43 -11.77 -4.95
CA TRP A 84 -9.85 -12.07 -5.12
C TRP A 84 -10.31 -11.74 -6.54
N SER A 85 -11.26 -12.51 -7.03
CA SER A 85 -11.90 -12.25 -8.33
C SER A 85 -13.20 -11.48 -8.19
N LYS A 86 -13.98 -11.78 -7.14
CA LYS A 86 -15.26 -11.15 -6.89
C LYS A 86 -15.59 -11.20 -5.40
N ALA A 87 -16.10 -10.07 -4.89
CA ALA A 87 -16.81 -10.01 -3.62
C ALA A 87 -18.16 -9.32 -3.85
N SER A 88 -19.21 -9.80 -3.23
CA SER A 88 -20.53 -9.17 -3.30
C SER A 88 -21.33 -9.47 -2.02
N ILE A 89 -22.01 -8.47 -1.54
CA ILE A 89 -22.98 -8.59 -0.45
C ILE A 89 -24.32 -8.00 -0.92
N SER A 90 -25.42 -8.62 -0.55
CA SER A 90 -26.75 -8.06 -0.81
C SER A 90 -27.70 -8.38 0.33
N ILE A 91 -28.61 -7.49 0.61
CA ILE A 91 -29.72 -7.74 1.53
C ILE A 91 -30.79 -8.56 0.78
N VAL A 92 -31.32 -9.60 1.40
CA VAL A 92 -32.39 -10.41 0.80
C VAL A 92 -33.60 -9.51 0.50
N ASN A 93 -34.02 -9.48 -0.75
CA ASN A 93 -35.07 -8.56 -1.27
C ASN A 93 -34.70 -7.06 -1.13
N GLY A 94 -33.44 -6.73 -0.96
CA GLY A 94 -32.93 -5.38 -0.80
C GLY A 94 -31.78 -5.05 -1.73
N PRO A 95 -31.08 -3.92 -1.49
CA PRO A 95 -29.98 -3.48 -2.33
C PRO A 95 -28.74 -4.35 -2.19
N ALA A 96 -27.91 -4.31 -3.24
CA ALA A 96 -26.52 -4.73 -3.14
C ALA A 96 -25.72 -3.63 -2.42
N LEU A 97 -24.71 -4.05 -1.66
CA LEU A 97 -23.80 -3.18 -0.92
C LEU A 97 -22.41 -3.24 -1.54
N ASP A 98 -21.75 -2.09 -1.61
CA ASP A 98 -20.34 -2.04 -1.97
C ASP A 98 -19.52 -2.76 -0.90
N THR A 99 -18.68 -3.68 -1.34
CA THR A 99 -17.91 -4.52 -0.43
C THR A 99 -16.54 -4.88 -0.98
N LEU A 100 -15.63 -5.06 -0.05
CA LEU A 100 -14.31 -5.63 -0.30
C LEU A 100 -14.12 -6.86 0.61
N PRO A 101 -13.51 -7.93 0.12
CA PRO A 101 -13.24 -9.09 0.95
C PRO A 101 -12.11 -8.77 1.93
N PHE A 102 -12.12 -9.41 3.08
CA PHE A 102 -11.03 -9.31 4.05
C PHE A 102 -9.84 -10.13 3.57
N ILE A 103 -8.63 -9.60 3.74
CA ILE A 103 -7.40 -10.30 3.36
C ILE A 103 -7.33 -11.67 4.04
N GLY A 104 -7.07 -12.70 3.25
CA GLY A 104 -6.98 -14.08 3.75
C GLY A 104 -8.31 -14.80 3.87
N CYS A 105 -9.44 -14.18 3.55
CA CYS A 105 -10.73 -14.86 3.48
C CYS A 105 -10.67 -16.01 2.46
N PRO A 106 -11.14 -17.22 2.82
CA PRO A 106 -11.38 -18.27 1.85
C PRO A 106 -12.57 -17.92 0.95
N SER A 107 -12.70 -18.60 -0.18
CA SER A 107 -13.92 -18.50 -1.00
C SER A 107 -15.09 -19.12 -0.27
N PHE A 108 -16.19 -18.39 -0.15
CA PHE A 108 -17.44 -18.90 0.41
C PHE A 108 -18.65 -18.19 -0.22
N GLN A 109 -19.81 -18.82 -0.07
CA GLN A 109 -21.11 -18.20 -0.32
C GLN A 109 -22.03 -18.60 0.82
N ILE A 110 -22.63 -17.62 1.47
CA ILE A 110 -23.48 -17.83 2.64
C ILE A 110 -24.66 -16.88 2.59
N GLN A 111 -25.80 -17.33 3.10
CA GLN A 111 -26.92 -16.49 3.47
C GLN A 111 -27.15 -16.69 4.95
N ALA A 112 -27.10 -15.60 5.71
CA ALA A 112 -27.22 -15.63 7.17
C ALA A 112 -27.85 -14.33 7.67
N ASP A 113 -28.36 -14.34 8.89
CA ASP A 113 -28.80 -13.14 9.55
C ASP A 113 -27.61 -12.29 10.00
N VAL A 114 -27.78 -10.97 10.01
CA VAL A 114 -26.75 -10.03 10.49
C VAL A 114 -27.03 -9.70 11.94
N VAL A 115 -26.03 -9.81 12.78
CA VAL A 115 -26.10 -9.41 14.19
C VAL A 115 -25.10 -8.32 14.48
N ASP A 116 -25.62 -7.13 14.81
CA ASP A 116 -24.80 -6.04 15.32
C ASP A 116 -24.29 -6.37 16.72
N VAL A 117 -22.99 -6.43 16.85
CA VAL A 117 -22.27 -6.65 18.13
C VAL A 117 -21.49 -5.39 18.56
N GLY A 118 -21.85 -4.22 18.06
CA GLY A 118 -21.26 -2.93 18.41
C GLY A 118 -19.78 -2.85 17.97
N HIS A 119 -18.89 -2.62 18.93
CA HIS A 119 -17.43 -2.56 18.64
C HIS A 119 -16.76 -3.94 18.60
N GLY A 120 -17.49 -5.03 18.77
CA GLY A 120 -16.94 -6.39 18.76
C GLY A 120 -16.02 -6.69 19.96
N THR A 121 -16.18 -5.98 21.08
CA THR A 121 -15.46 -6.30 22.30
C THR A 121 -15.91 -7.65 22.87
N ALA A 122 -15.04 -8.33 23.62
CA ALA A 122 -15.38 -9.61 24.25
C ALA A 122 -16.66 -9.54 25.07
N ARG A 123 -16.93 -8.41 25.73
CA ARG A 123 -18.15 -8.17 26.52
C ARG A 123 -19.39 -8.10 25.62
N GLU A 124 -19.31 -7.39 24.48
CA GLU A 124 -20.43 -7.22 23.56
C GLU A 124 -20.73 -8.54 22.83
N VAL A 125 -19.71 -9.26 22.39
CA VAL A 125 -19.84 -10.58 21.79
C VAL A 125 -20.49 -11.56 22.79
N THR A 126 -20.03 -11.58 24.05
CA THR A 126 -20.63 -12.41 25.11
C THR A 126 -22.08 -12.03 25.39
N ALA A 127 -22.40 -10.72 25.38
CA ALA A 127 -23.76 -10.23 25.59
C ALA A 127 -24.70 -10.59 24.42
N ALA A 128 -24.20 -10.74 23.21
CA ALA A 128 -24.98 -11.19 22.05
C ALA A 128 -25.41 -12.66 22.18
N GLY A 129 -24.63 -13.49 22.91
CA GLY A 129 -24.98 -14.87 23.24
C GLY A 129 -25.28 -15.73 22.01
N ASP A 130 -26.37 -16.49 22.08
CA ASP A 130 -26.75 -17.42 21.01
C ASP A 130 -27.20 -16.71 19.70
N ARG A 131 -27.42 -15.40 19.72
CA ARG A 131 -27.83 -14.63 18.55
C ARG A 131 -26.77 -14.62 17.43
N ILE A 132 -25.52 -14.82 17.79
CA ILE A 132 -24.41 -14.82 16.82
C ILE A 132 -24.13 -16.20 16.22
N VAL A 133 -24.80 -17.23 16.70
CA VAL A 133 -24.58 -18.60 16.20
C VAL A 133 -25.20 -18.74 14.81
N GLY A 134 -24.34 -18.94 13.79
CA GLY A 134 -24.78 -19.02 12.40
C GLY A 134 -25.14 -17.69 11.74
N ALA A 135 -24.88 -16.56 12.43
CA ALA A 135 -25.02 -15.22 11.91
C ALA A 135 -23.69 -14.65 11.37
N VAL A 136 -23.76 -13.54 10.66
CA VAL A 136 -22.62 -12.71 10.21
C VAL A 136 -22.67 -11.33 10.85
#